data_f371eaf72bd9088c2b39f6dc70a0f778
#
_entry.id   f371eaf72bd9088c2b39f6dc70a0f778
#
_cell.length_a   1.000
_cell.length_b   1.000
_cell.length_c   1.000
_cell.angle_alpha   90.00
_cell.angle_beta   90.00
_cell.angle_gamma   90.00
#
_symmetry.space_group_name_H-M   'P 1'
#
loop_
_entity.id
_entity.type
_entity.pdbx_description
1 polymer ?
#
loop_
_entity_poly.entity_id
_entity_poly.type
_entity_poly.pdbx_seq_one_letter_code
_entity_poly.pdbx_strand_id
1 'polypeptide(L)'
;MKYELLHLKQFFPNLGTQSGDPLVKVYLPDNLTEMGRGGERRPCLIVCPGGAYEFCSQREAEPIAFHFLPEGFNVFVLLYSVAPHHYPAQQCEAAALIELINQNADIWHCDTGRIVLMGFSAGGHLAAQYATSYDSSTIRTVIPNSKPVQATVLGYPVITADPKWTHQISMTALTGKAHCSPEDLYLFSCEKHVRADTPPTFLWHTAEDECVPVMNSLLDAQALAANHVPFELHVFPQGEHGLSTSDRQTIHNAGEVHQYDHIWLDCVKSWLNVTLKR
;
A
#
# COMPACT_ATOMS: atom_id res chain seq x y z
N MET A 1 -23.87 4.92 -0.39
CA MET A 1 -22.54 4.30 -0.19
C MET A 1 -22.68 3.07 0.70
N LYS A 2 -22.16 1.93 0.27
CA LYS A 2 -22.09 0.71 1.08
C LYS A 2 -20.78 0.70 1.87
N TYR A 3 -20.85 0.41 3.17
CA TYR A 3 -19.70 0.17 4.04
C TYR A 3 -19.82 -1.24 4.59
N GLU A 4 -18.72 -2.01 4.54
CA GLU A 4 -18.63 -3.34 5.14
C GLU A 4 -17.30 -3.53 5.84
N LEU A 5 -17.29 -4.32 6.91
CA LEU A 5 -16.11 -4.83 7.56
C LEU A 5 -16.04 -6.34 7.28
N LEU A 6 -15.03 -6.78 6.57
CA LEU A 6 -14.87 -8.17 6.17
C LEU A 6 -13.70 -8.81 6.92
N HIS A 7 -13.89 -10.05 7.36
CA HIS A 7 -12.83 -10.93 7.86
C HIS A 7 -12.30 -11.74 6.69
N LEU A 8 -11.08 -11.45 6.23
CA LEU A 8 -10.54 -12.02 5.00
C LEU A 8 -10.43 -13.55 5.05
N LYS A 9 -10.19 -14.13 6.22
CA LYS A 9 -10.12 -15.59 6.43
C LYS A 9 -11.44 -16.32 6.18
N GLN A 10 -12.58 -15.63 6.24
CA GLN A 10 -13.88 -16.24 5.90
C GLN A 10 -13.96 -16.60 4.41
N PHE A 11 -13.25 -15.85 3.57
CA PHE A 11 -13.19 -16.07 2.11
C PHE A 11 -11.97 -16.90 1.71
N PHE A 12 -10.89 -16.82 2.48
CA PHE A 12 -9.62 -17.49 2.23
C PHE A 12 -9.12 -18.26 3.47
N PRO A 13 -9.75 -19.41 3.81
CA PRO A 13 -9.31 -20.22 4.96
C PRO A 13 -7.86 -20.72 4.84
N ASN A 14 -7.36 -20.82 3.60
CA ASN A 14 -5.99 -21.21 3.29
C ASN A 14 -4.91 -20.21 3.72
N LEU A 15 -5.29 -18.99 4.15
CA LEU A 15 -4.38 -18.09 4.89
C LEU A 15 -3.86 -18.76 6.18
N GLY A 16 -4.63 -19.69 6.75
CA GLY A 16 -4.17 -20.57 7.83
C GLY A 16 -3.82 -19.85 9.12
N THR A 17 -3.01 -20.51 9.94
CA THR A 17 -2.57 -19.98 11.26
C THR A 17 -1.40 -19.01 11.16
N GLN A 18 -0.72 -18.94 10.03
CA GLN A 18 0.33 -17.94 9.78
C GLN A 18 -0.22 -16.52 9.73
N SER A 19 -1.47 -16.36 9.33
CA SER A 19 -2.21 -15.10 9.33
C SER A 19 -3.00 -14.96 10.64
N GLY A 20 -3.09 -13.74 11.16
CA GLY A 20 -3.98 -13.40 12.27
C GLY A 20 -5.45 -13.41 11.85
N ASP A 21 -6.14 -12.32 12.08
CA ASP A 21 -7.50 -12.08 11.58
C ASP A 21 -7.52 -10.78 10.78
N PRO A 22 -6.98 -10.78 9.53
CA PRO A 22 -6.91 -9.58 8.72
C PRO A 22 -8.32 -9.09 8.37
N LEU A 23 -8.54 -7.80 8.62
CA LEU A 23 -9.81 -7.13 8.37
C LEU A 23 -9.71 -6.24 7.14
N VAL A 24 -10.79 -6.13 6.40
CA VAL A 24 -10.91 -5.20 5.29
C VAL A 24 -12.07 -4.27 5.52
N LYS A 25 -11.81 -2.96 5.62
CA LYS A 25 -12.85 -1.95 5.56
C LYS A 25 -13.14 -1.63 4.11
N VAL A 26 -14.35 -1.90 3.67
CA VAL A 26 -14.79 -1.75 2.28
C VAL A 26 -15.70 -0.54 2.15
N TYR A 27 -15.37 0.37 1.23
CA TYR A 27 -16.13 1.57 0.93
C TYR A 27 -16.50 1.58 -0.56
N LEU A 28 -17.79 1.39 -0.86
CA LEU A 28 -18.30 1.34 -2.22
C LEU A 28 -19.31 2.47 -2.44
N PRO A 29 -18.95 3.53 -3.18
CA PRO A 29 -19.91 4.55 -3.60
C PRO A 29 -21.01 3.96 -4.46
N ASP A 30 -22.25 4.48 -4.30
CA ASP A 30 -23.36 4.08 -5.17
C ASP A 30 -23.12 4.58 -6.60
N ASN A 31 -23.57 3.80 -7.57
CA ASN A 31 -23.60 4.24 -8.95
C ASN A 31 -24.82 5.12 -9.20
N LEU A 32 -24.62 6.22 -9.94
CA LEU A 32 -25.66 7.21 -10.19
C LEU A 32 -26.55 6.76 -11.37
N THR A 33 -27.51 5.90 -11.10
CA THR A 33 -28.41 5.34 -12.14
C THR A 33 -29.24 6.40 -12.84
N GLU A 34 -29.67 7.44 -12.12
CA GLU A 34 -30.38 8.59 -12.67
C GLU A 34 -29.57 9.40 -13.69
N MET A 35 -28.23 9.30 -13.63
CA MET A 35 -27.31 9.91 -14.59
C MET A 35 -26.87 8.93 -15.70
N GLY A 36 -27.49 7.77 -15.82
CA GLY A 36 -27.12 6.73 -16.78
C GLY A 36 -25.82 5.97 -16.42
N ARG A 37 -25.30 6.12 -15.19
CA ARG A 37 -24.04 5.54 -14.74
C ARG A 37 -24.19 4.27 -13.92
N GLY A 38 -25.36 3.62 -13.95
CA GLY A 38 -25.66 2.42 -13.14
C GLY A 38 -24.71 1.24 -13.37
N GLY A 39 -24.18 1.10 -14.58
CA GLY A 39 -23.21 0.04 -14.94
C GLY A 39 -21.72 0.46 -14.83
N GLU A 40 -21.44 1.64 -14.27
CA GLU A 40 -20.06 2.13 -14.16
C GLU A 40 -19.20 1.21 -13.28
N ARG A 41 -18.02 0.83 -13.78
CA ARG A 41 -16.99 0.14 -13.00
C ARG A 41 -15.94 1.14 -12.55
N ARG A 42 -15.67 1.13 -11.25
CA ARG A 42 -14.76 2.07 -10.59
C ARG A 42 -13.38 1.45 -10.43
N PRO A 43 -12.31 2.24 -10.56
CA PRO A 43 -10.99 1.81 -10.14
C PRO A 43 -11.00 1.47 -8.65
N CYS A 44 -10.12 0.57 -8.23
CA CYS A 44 -10.01 0.10 -6.85
C CYS A 44 -8.73 0.63 -6.22
N LEU A 45 -8.84 1.19 -5.02
CA LEU A 45 -7.70 1.59 -4.21
C LEU A 45 -7.64 0.67 -2.98
N ILE A 46 -6.56 -0.08 -2.84
CA ILE A 46 -6.24 -0.83 -1.63
C ILE A 46 -5.27 0.01 -0.82
N VAL A 47 -5.60 0.30 0.43
CA VAL A 47 -4.76 1.06 1.36
C VAL A 47 -4.19 0.13 2.42
N CYS A 48 -2.87 0.10 2.54
CA CYS A 48 -2.11 -0.62 3.55
C CYS A 48 -1.50 0.41 4.53
N PRO A 49 -2.07 0.59 5.73
CA PRO A 49 -1.54 1.53 6.71
C PRO A 49 -0.13 1.15 7.18
N GLY A 50 0.62 2.12 7.70
CA GLY A 50 1.87 1.87 8.40
C GLY A 50 1.65 1.34 9.82
N GLY A 51 2.70 1.42 10.63
CA GLY A 51 2.70 0.96 12.03
C GLY A 51 3.74 -0.12 12.31
N ALA A 52 4.86 -0.10 11.58
CA ALA A 52 6.04 -0.93 11.81
C ALA A 52 5.78 -2.46 11.80
N TYR A 53 4.69 -2.93 11.24
CA TYR A 53 4.19 -4.31 11.38
C TYR A 53 3.84 -4.72 12.83
N GLU A 54 3.75 -3.76 13.75
CA GLU A 54 3.30 -3.96 15.13
C GLU A 54 1.83 -3.58 15.32
N PHE A 55 1.32 -2.64 14.51
CA PHE A 55 -0.08 -2.22 14.46
C PHE A 55 -0.42 -1.67 13.07
N CYS A 56 -1.71 -1.38 12.82
CA CYS A 56 -2.16 -0.64 11.65
C CYS A 56 -2.56 0.78 12.05
N SER A 57 -1.88 1.78 11.51
CA SER A 57 -2.08 3.20 11.81
C SER A 57 -3.46 3.68 11.36
N GLN A 58 -4.25 4.20 12.29
CA GLN A 58 -5.58 4.75 11.96
C GLN A 58 -5.49 6.02 11.10
N ARG A 59 -4.42 6.80 11.23
CA ARG A 59 -4.20 8.01 10.42
C ARG A 59 -4.05 7.70 8.94
N GLU A 60 -3.50 6.54 8.62
CA GLU A 60 -3.19 6.08 7.26
C GLU A 60 -4.25 5.11 6.72
N ALA A 61 -5.41 5.06 7.36
CA ALA A 61 -6.55 4.20 7.04
C ALA A 61 -7.72 5.01 6.45
N GLU A 62 -8.72 5.31 7.27
CA GLU A 62 -9.94 6.03 6.83
C GLU A 62 -9.69 7.45 6.32
N PRO A 63 -8.79 8.26 6.91
CA PRO A 63 -8.49 9.57 6.34
C PRO A 63 -8.05 9.51 4.88
N ILE A 64 -7.23 8.51 4.52
CA ILE A 64 -6.83 8.30 3.13
C ILE A 64 -8.05 7.91 2.27
N ALA A 65 -8.89 6.99 2.75
CA ALA A 65 -10.09 6.58 2.00
C ALA A 65 -10.98 7.79 1.65
N PHE A 66 -11.16 8.72 2.58
CA PHE A 66 -12.01 9.89 2.38
C PHE A 66 -11.46 10.86 1.31
N HIS A 67 -10.17 10.86 1.03
CA HIS A 67 -9.59 11.66 -0.05
C HIS A 67 -9.77 11.04 -1.45
N PHE A 68 -9.98 9.71 -1.53
CA PHE A 68 -10.08 9.02 -2.84
C PHE A 68 -11.51 8.60 -3.20
N LEU A 69 -12.44 8.53 -2.25
CA LEU A 69 -13.85 8.30 -2.54
C LEU A 69 -14.46 9.36 -3.47
N PRO A 70 -14.23 10.69 -3.26
CA PRO A 70 -14.70 11.72 -4.18
C PRO A 70 -14.08 11.64 -5.57
N GLU A 71 -12.89 11.03 -5.68
CA GLU A 71 -12.22 10.77 -6.95
C GLU A 71 -12.82 9.57 -7.71
N GLY A 72 -13.87 8.94 -7.17
CA GLY A 72 -14.60 7.86 -7.80
C GLY A 72 -13.97 6.48 -7.65
N PHE A 73 -13.09 6.26 -6.69
CA PHE A 73 -12.58 4.94 -6.36
C PHE A 73 -13.55 4.14 -5.49
N ASN A 74 -13.56 2.82 -5.67
CA ASN A 74 -13.87 1.88 -4.61
C ASN A 74 -12.64 1.75 -3.71
N VAL A 75 -12.80 1.90 -2.38
CA VAL A 75 -11.65 1.90 -1.48
C VAL A 75 -11.73 0.73 -0.50
N PHE A 76 -10.60 0.06 -0.33
CA PHE A 76 -10.41 -1.10 0.54
C PHE A 76 -9.24 -0.83 1.48
N VAL A 77 -9.50 -0.69 2.78
CA VAL A 77 -8.43 -0.53 3.77
C VAL A 77 -8.11 -1.90 4.34
N LEU A 78 -6.92 -2.40 4.06
CA LEU A 78 -6.43 -3.69 4.56
C LEU A 78 -5.74 -3.50 5.91
N LEU A 79 -6.41 -3.92 6.97
CA LEU A 79 -5.81 -4.06 8.30
C LEU A 79 -5.15 -5.44 8.36
N TYR A 80 -3.95 -5.50 7.81
CA TYR A 80 -3.18 -6.74 7.67
C TYR A 80 -2.68 -7.26 9.02
N SER A 81 -2.32 -8.53 9.07
CA SER A 81 -1.76 -9.16 10.27
C SER A 81 -0.43 -8.53 10.65
N VAL A 82 -0.28 -8.23 11.93
CA VAL A 82 0.92 -7.65 12.53
C VAL A 82 1.57 -8.65 13.49
N ALA A 83 2.72 -8.33 14.05
CA ALA A 83 3.37 -9.18 15.03
C ALA A 83 2.37 -9.64 16.12
N PRO A 84 2.40 -10.92 16.53
CA PRO A 84 3.41 -11.94 16.28
C PRO A 84 3.25 -12.74 14.98
N HIS A 85 2.46 -12.26 14.03
CA HIS A 85 2.35 -12.85 12.69
C HIS A 85 3.41 -12.23 11.76
N HIS A 86 4.19 -13.09 11.14
CA HIS A 86 5.36 -12.70 10.35
C HIS A 86 5.16 -13.00 8.86
N TYR A 87 6.10 -12.55 8.03
CA TYR A 87 6.16 -12.93 6.64
C TYR A 87 6.01 -14.46 6.47
N PRO A 88 5.21 -14.96 5.50
CA PRO A 88 4.59 -14.23 4.38
C PRO A 88 3.12 -13.85 4.61
N ALA A 89 2.63 -13.81 5.84
CA ALA A 89 1.21 -13.58 6.14
C ALA A 89 0.67 -12.34 5.40
N GLN A 90 1.33 -11.19 5.57
CA GLN A 90 0.89 -9.91 5.04
C GLN A 90 0.81 -9.90 3.51
N GLN A 91 1.78 -10.55 2.84
CA GLN A 91 1.82 -10.66 1.38
C GLN A 91 0.69 -11.54 0.85
N CYS A 92 0.40 -12.64 1.54
CA CYS A 92 -0.70 -13.53 1.18
C CYS A 92 -2.06 -12.84 1.41
N GLU A 93 -2.19 -12.00 2.43
CA GLU A 93 -3.39 -11.23 2.73
C GLU A 93 -3.65 -10.15 1.66
N ALA A 94 -2.61 -9.45 1.20
CA ALA A 94 -2.73 -8.52 0.08
C ALA A 94 -3.17 -9.25 -1.20
N ALA A 95 -2.57 -10.40 -1.51
CA ALA A 95 -2.97 -11.24 -2.63
C ALA A 95 -4.43 -11.71 -2.52
N ALA A 96 -4.84 -12.14 -1.32
CA ALA A 96 -6.20 -12.59 -1.05
C ALA A 96 -7.23 -11.47 -1.25
N LEU A 97 -6.93 -10.26 -0.80
CA LEU A 97 -7.81 -9.10 -1.03
C LEU A 97 -7.93 -8.77 -2.53
N ILE A 98 -6.83 -8.77 -3.27
CA ILE A 98 -6.87 -8.53 -4.72
C ILE A 98 -7.71 -9.62 -5.41
N GLU A 99 -7.55 -10.88 -5.03
CA GLU A 99 -8.37 -11.97 -5.56
C GLU A 99 -9.85 -11.80 -5.17
N LEU A 100 -10.16 -11.39 -3.93
CA LEU A 100 -11.54 -11.13 -3.49
C LEU A 100 -12.21 -10.02 -4.31
N ILE A 101 -11.47 -8.94 -4.62
CA ILE A 101 -11.94 -7.86 -5.50
C ILE A 101 -12.25 -8.39 -6.89
N ASN A 102 -11.36 -9.24 -7.44
CA ASN A 102 -11.59 -9.87 -8.75
C ASN A 102 -12.84 -10.77 -8.77
N GLN A 103 -13.04 -11.58 -7.73
CA GLN A 103 -14.20 -12.48 -7.60
C GLN A 103 -15.51 -11.72 -7.45
N ASN A 104 -15.51 -10.54 -6.84
CA ASN A 104 -16.69 -9.73 -6.59
C ASN A 104 -16.81 -8.52 -7.55
N ALA A 105 -16.05 -8.50 -8.64
CA ALA A 105 -15.94 -7.33 -9.52
C ALA A 105 -17.30 -6.85 -10.05
N ASP A 106 -18.21 -7.77 -10.38
CA ASP A 106 -19.54 -7.43 -10.88
C ASP A 106 -20.44 -6.86 -9.78
N ILE A 107 -20.43 -7.47 -8.59
CA ILE A 107 -21.28 -7.08 -7.45
C ILE A 107 -20.82 -5.75 -6.85
N TRP A 108 -19.52 -5.53 -6.80
CA TRP A 108 -18.91 -4.31 -6.24
C TRP A 108 -18.66 -3.23 -7.29
N HIS A 109 -19.01 -3.48 -8.55
CA HIS A 109 -18.73 -2.58 -9.66
C HIS A 109 -17.26 -2.18 -9.74
N CYS A 110 -16.35 -3.16 -9.54
CA CYS A 110 -14.92 -2.94 -9.60
C CYS A 110 -14.37 -3.09 -11.02
N ASP A 111 -13.48 -2.19 -11.41
CA ASP A 111 -12.63 -2.35 -12.59
C ASP A 111 -11.33 -3.04 -12.17
N THR A 112 -11.24 -4.33 -12.44
CA THR A 112 -10.08 -5.16 -12.09
C THR A 112 -8.84 -4.87 -12.95
N GLY A 113 -8.98 -4.12 -14.02
CA GLY A 113 -7.87 -3.58 -14.83
C GLY A 113 -7.30 -2.28 -14.24
N ARG A 114 -7.85 -1.76 -13.12
CA ARG A 114 -7.44 -0.50 -12.48
C ARG A 114 -7.41 -0.64 -10.95
N ILE A 115 -6.61 -1.60 -10.46
CA ILE A 115 -6.36 -1.79 -9.02
C ILE A 115 -5.05 -1.10 -8.65
N VAL A 116 -5.09 -0.20 -7.68
CA VAL A 116 -3.96 0.51 -7.11
C VAL A 116 -3.68 -0.02 -5.72
N LEU A 117 -2.42 -0.32 -5.41
CA LEU A 117 -1.97 -0.67 -4.07
C LEU A 117 -1.22 0.51 -3.47
N MET A 118 -1.78 1.10 -2.42
CA MET A 118 -1.22 2.23 -1.71
C MET A 118 -0.76 1.79 -0.33
N GLY A 119 0.45 2.18 0.06
CA GLY A 119 0.96 1.86 1.39
C GLY A 119 1.82 2.97 1.98
N PHE A 120 1.83 3.02 3.31
CA PHE A 120 2.55 4.02 4.09
C PHE A 120 3.54 3.33 5.03
N SER A 121 4.77 3.85 5.16
CA SER A 121 5.76 3.31 6.09
C SER A 121 5.96 1.79 5.91
N ALA A 122 5.70 0.97 6.92
CA ALA A 122 5.69 -0.49 6.83
C ALA A 122 4.64 -1.04 5.84
N GLY A 123 3.46 -0.39 5.74
CA GLY A 123 2.47 -0.70 4.70
C GLY A 123 2.97 -0.35 3.29
N GLY A 124 3.85 0.65 3.17
CA GLY A 124 4.59 0.96 1.95
C GLY A 124 5.55 -0.17 1.56
N HIS A 125 6.24 -0.76 2.55
CA HIS A 125 7.05 -1.97 2.34
C HIS A 125 6.20 -3.15 1.84
N LEU A 126 5.04 -3.39 2.49
CA LEU A 126 4.10 -4.43 2.04
C LEU A 126 3.70 -4.21 0.58
N ALA A 127 3.34 -2.98 0.20
CA ALA A 127 2.91 -2.65 -1.15
C ALA A 127 4.06 -2.81 -2.18
N ALA A 128 5.25 -2.30 -1.89
CA ALA A 128 6.42 -2.40 -2.75
C ALA A 128 6.86 -3.87 -2.92
N GLN A 129 6.92 -4.63 -1.83
CA GLN A 129 7.29 -6.04 -1.87
C GLN A 129 6.26 -6.86 -2.65
N TYR A 130 4.95 -6.61 -2.47
CA TYR A 130 3.92 -7.27 -3.27
C TYR A 130 4.07 -6.95 -4.76
N ALA A 131 4.25 -5.70 -5.10
CA ALA A 131 4.39 -5.26 -6.49
C ALA A 131 5.54 -5.94 -7.23
N THR A 132 6.61 -6.30 -6.52
CA THR A 132 7.81 -6.94 -7.08
C THR A 132 7.82 -8.47 -6.96
N SER A 133 6.89 -9.06 -6.17
CA SER A 133 6.91 -10.50 -5.86
C SER A 133 5.54 -11.19 -5.87
N TYR A 134 4.50 -10.57 -6.42
CA TYR A 134 3.12 -11.11 -6.46
C TYR A 134 3.04 -12.52 -7.06
N ASP A 135 3.95 -12.87 -7.95
CA ASP A 135 4.03 -14.15 -8.66
C ASP A 135 4.97 -15.17 -7.99
N SER A 136 5.51 -14.85 -6.81
CA SER A 136 6.41 -15.74 -6.08
C SER A 136 5.73 -17.07 -5.69
N SER A 137 6.51 -18.12 -5.60
CA SER A 137 6.01 -19.43 -5.14
C SER A 137 5.42 -19.37 -3.73
N THR A 138 5.97 -18.52 -2.88
CA THR A 138 5.49 -18.31 -1.51
C THR A 138 4.05 -17.80 -1.50
N ILE A 139 3.73 -16.78 -2.30
CA ILE A 139 2.37 -16.26 -2.41
C ILE A 139 1.46 -17.25 -3.14
N ARG A 140 1.90 -17.79 -4.28
CA ARG A 140 1.09 -18.69 -5.11
C ARG A 140 0.76 -20.03 -4.44
N THR A 141 1.54 -20.47 -3.47
CA THR A 141 1.19 -21.66 -2.67
C THR A 141 -0.08 -21.41 -1.85
N VAL A 142 -0.30 -20.19 -1.40
CA VAL A 142 -1.48 -19.81 -0.59
C VAL A 142 -2.59 -19.24 -1.47
N ILE A 143 -2.25 -18.36 -2.41
CA ILE A 143 -3.18 -17.70 -3.34
C ILE A 143 -2.73 -18.00 -4.79
N PRO A 144 -3.15 -19.13 -5.37
CA PRO A 144 -2.65 -19.58 -6.69
C PRO A 144 -2.89 -18.59 -7.83
N ASN A 145 -3.96 -17.80 -7.73
CA ASN A 145 -4.35 -16.82 -8.75
C ASN A 145 -3.90 -15.40 -8.42
N SER A 146 -2.84 -15.24 -7.60
CA SER A 146 -2.29 -13.91 -7.29
C SER A 146 -1.99 -13.12 -8.57
N LYS A 147 -2.41 -11.84 -8.58
CA LYS A 147 -2.35 -10.98 -9.76
C LYS A 147 -1.54 -9.71 -9.48
N PRO A 148 -0.92 -9.12 -10.51
CA PRO A 148 -0.30 -7.81 -10.36
C PRO A 148 -1.37 -6.73 -10.12
N VAL A 149 -0.93 -5.61 -9.54
CA VAL A 149 -1.69 -4.36 -9.51
C VAL A 149 -1.26 -3.46 -10.68
N GLN A 150 -2.06 -2.47 -11.01
CA GLN A 150 -1.79 -1.59 -12.17
C GLN A 150 -0.96 -0.37 -11.80
N ALA A 151 -0.88 -0.01 -10.52
CA ALA A 151 -0.02 1.05 -10.02
C ALA A 151 0.23 0.86 -8.52
N THR A 152 1.34 1.41 -8.02
CA THR A 152 1.62 1.52 -6.59
C THR A 152 1.76 2.98 -6.17
N VAL A 153 1.36 3.27 -4.93
CA VAL A 153 1.55 4.58 -4.30
C VAL A 153 2.20 4.36 -2.94
N LEU A 154 3.36 4.94 -2.73
CA LEU A 154 4.21 4.69 -1.57
C LEU A 154 4.47 6.00 -0.81
N GLY A 155 3.90 6.12 0.39
CA GLY A 155 4.14 7.25 1.28
C GLY A 155 5.23 6.93 2.29
N TYR A 156 6.32 7.68 2.30
CA TYR A 156 7.48 7.49 3.21
C TYR A 156 7.77 6.02 3.52
N PRO A 157 7.87 5.17 2.47
CA PRO A 157 7.89 3.73 2.62
C PRO A 157 9.20 3.24 3.25
N VAL A 158 9.13 2.16 4.04
CA VAL A 158 10.28 1.29 4.22
C VAL A 158 10.48 0.53 2.91
N ILE A 159 11.70 0.49 2.39
CA ILE A 159 12.04 -0.17 1.11
C ILE A 159 13.16 -1.17 1.30
N THR A 160 14.24 -0.74 1.93
CA THR A 160 15.45 -1.57 2.08
C THR A 160 15.53 -2.21 3.46
N ALA A 161 16.05 -3.42 3.51
CA ALA A 161 16.43 -4.10 4.75
C ALA A 161 17.89 -3.83 5.15
N ASP A 162 18.65 -3.02 4.38
CA ASP A 162 20.02 -2.66 4.70
C ASP A 162 20.06 -1.96 6.08
N PRO A 163 20.82 -2.49 7.08
CA PRO A 163 20.89 -1.92 8.43
C PRO A 163 21.28 -0.43 8.49
N LYS A 164 21.88 0.09 7.43
CA LYS A 164 22.24 1.51 7.34
C LYS A 164 21.02 2.42 7.16
N TRP A 165 19.97 1.94 6.49
CA TRP A 165 18.85 2.77 6.06
C TRP A 165 17.46 2.21 6.45
N THR A 166 17.43 0.94 6.91
CA THR A 166 16.18 0.28 7.25
C THR A 166 15.56 0.84 8.53
N HIS A 167 14.24 0.71 8.64
CA HIS A 167 13.56 0.82 9.92
C HIS A 167 13.62 -0.54 10.64
N GLN A 168 14.55 -0.69 11.57
CA GLN A 168 14.89 -1.97 12.22
C GLN A 168 13.68 -2.61 12.92
N ILE A 169 12.80 -1.80 13.56
CA ILE A 169 11.60 -2.30 14.23
C ILE A 169 10.69 -3.01 13.23
N SER A 170 10.46 -2.41 12.05
CA SER A 170 9.67 -3.04 10.99
C SER A 170 10.25 -4.38 10.54
N MET A 171 11.56 -4.48 10.38
CA MET A 171 12.19 -5.72 9.95
C MET A 171 12.09 -6.80 11.04
N THR A 172 12.27 -6.43 12.30
CA THR A 172 12.12 -7.34 13.44
C THR A 172 10.68 -7.86 13.55
N ALA A 173 9.69 -6.99 13.45
CA ALA A 173 8.27 -7.36 13.51
C ALA A 173 7.85 -8.20 12.30
N LEU A 174 8.33 -7.88 11.09
CA LEU A 174 8.03 -8.63 9.87
C LEU A 174 8.62 -10.04 9.89
N THR A 175 9.86 -10.18 10.37
CA THR A 175 10.62 -11.43 10.28
C THR A 175 10.52 -12.30 11.53
N GLY A 176 10.17 -11.73 12.68
CA GLY A 176 10.28 -12.38 13.99
C GLY A 176 11.71 -12.58 14.46
N LYS A 177 12.70 -11.94 13.82
CA LYS A 177 14.14 -12.12 14.09
C LYS A 177 14.74 -10.81 14.59
N ALA A 178 15.56 -10.88 15.63
CA ALA A 178 16.29 -9.71 16.13
C ALA A 178 17.30 -9.16 15.11
N HIS A 179 17.84 -10.04 14.27
CA HIS A 179 18.77 -9.69 13.20
C HIS A 179 18.42 -10.45 11.93
N CYS A 180 18.37 -9.76 10.82
CA CYS A 180 18.17 -10.34 9.49
C CYS A 180 19.45 -11.06 9.02
N SER A 181 19.29 -12.26 8.43
CA SER A 181 20.37 -12.92 7.72
C SER A 181 20.67 -12.22 6.38
N PRO A 182 21.79 -12.50 5.71
CA PRO A 182 22.05 -11.97 4.37
C PRO A 182 20.93 -12.28 3.37
N GLU A 183 20.29 -13.44 3.48
CA GLU A 183 19.15 -13.86 2.66
C GLU A 183 17.90 -13.01 2.99
N ASP A 184 17.65 -12.72 4.28
CA ASP A 184 16.57 -11.83 4.70
C ASP A 184 16.82 -10.40 4.18
N LEU A 185 18.06 -9.90 4.30
CA LEU A 185 18.43 -8.57 3.78
C LEU A 185 18.20 -8.45 2.27
N TYR A 186 18.44 -9.52 1.54
CA TYR A 186 18.12 -9.55 0.11
C TYR A 186 16.61 -9.63 -0.12
N LEU A 187 15.91 -10.56 0.54
CA LEU A 187 14.47 -10.83 0.35
C LEU A 187 13.60 -9.62 0.66
N PHE A 188 13.92 -8.87 1.72
CA PHE A 188 13.13 -7.74 2.20
C PHE A 188 13.61 -6.37 1.71
N SER A 189 14.61 -6.32 0.82
CA SER A 189 15.01 -5.10 0.12
C SER A 189 14.28 -5.00 -1.21
N CYS A 190 13.16 -4.28 -1.23
CA CYS A 190 12.25 -4.22 -2.38
C CYS A 190 12.93 -3.71 -3.65
N GLU A 191 13.86 -2.77 -3.51
CA GLU A 191 14.64 -2.18 -4.61
C GLU A 191 15.47 -3.21 -5.38
N LYS A 192 15.82 -4.35 -4.74
CA LYS A 192 16.59 -5.43 -5.37
C LYS A 192 15.74 -6.36 -6.25
N HIS A 193 14.42 -6.23 -6.15
CA HIS A 193 13.46 -7.08 -6.85
C HIS A 193 12.66 -6.32 -7.93
N VAL A 194 12.96 -5.04 -8.14
CA VAL A 194 12.35 -4.25 -9.22
C VAL A 194 12.69 -4.87 -10.56
N ARG A 195 11.68 -5.09 -11.40
CA ARG A 195 11.74 -5.68 -12.75
C ARG A 195 11.07 -4.74 -13.74
N ALA A 196 11.29 -4.98 -15.03
CA ALA A 196 10.67 -4.20 -16.10
C ALA A 196 9.13 -4.26 -16.12
N ASP A 197 8.54 -5.31 -15.51
CA ASP A 197 7.09 -5.50 -15.36
C ASP A 197 6.55 -5.05 -13.98
N THR A 198 7.39 -4.45 -13.14
CA THR A 198 6.96 -3.78 -11.90
C THR A 198 5.98 -2.65 -12.26
N PRO A 199 4.86 -2.50 -11.55
CA PRO A 199 3.87 -1.48 -11.86
C PRO A 199 4.43 -0.06 -11.77
N PRO A 200 3.92 0.90 -12.56
CA PRO A 200 4.21 2.31 -12.36
C PRO A 200 4.03 2.72 -10.89
N THR A 201 4.96 3.50 -10.35
CA THR A 201 5.04 3.79 -8.93
C THR A 201 5.08 5.29 -8.65
N PHE A 202 4.22 5.77 -7.76
CA PHE A 202 4.28 7.11 -7.18
C PHE A 202 4.90 7.02 -5.79
N LEU A 203 5.90 7.86 -5.52
CA LEU A 203 6.57 7.94 -4.22
C LEU A 203 6.51 9.36 -3.66
N TRP A 204 6.35 9.47 -2.34
CA TRP A 204 6.60 10.72 -1.65
C TRP A 204 7.23 10.50 -0.29
N HIS A 205 8.05 11.46 0.16
CA HIS A 205 8.81 11.40 1.40
C HIS A 205 9.14 12.80 1.88
N THR A 206 9.58 12.93 3.13
CA THR A 206 10.20 14.15 3.64
C THR A 206 11.70 13.94 3.88
N ALA A 207 12.50 14.97 3.65
CA ALA A 207 13.96 14.89 3.82
C ALA A 207 14.38 14.81 5.28
N GLU A 208 13.53 15.30 6.21
CA GLU A 208 13.76 15.32 7.65
C GLU A 208 13.23 14.07 8.37
N ASP A 209 12.72 13.07 7.65
CA ASP A 209 12.27 11.82 8.26
C ASP A 209 13.43 11.05 8.91
N GLU A 210 13.49 11.14 10.25
CA GLU A 210 14.51 10.45 11.05
C GLU A 210 14.12 8.99 11.39
N CYS A 211 12.85 8.63 11.24
CA CYS A 211 12.36 7.28 11.54
C CYS A 211 12.62 6.32 10.38
N VAL A 212 12.20 6.72 9.16
CA VAL A 212 12.47 6.01 7.91
C VAL A 212 13.24 6.95 7.00
N PRO A 213 14.57 6.83 6.91
CA PRO A 213 15.36 7.75 6.10
C PRO A 213 14.90 7.83 4.65
N VAL A 214 14.85 9.03 4.08
CA VAL A 214 14.47 9.31 2.68
C VAL A 214 15.22 8.46 1.65
N MET A 215 16.38 7.93 2.05
CA MET A 215 17.15 6.98 1.24
C MET A 215 16.35 5.76 0.80
N ASN A 216 15.33 5.35 1.55
CA ASN A 216 14.43 4.29 1.14
C ASN A 216 13.74 4.62 -0.20
N SER A 217 13.09 5.78 -0.30
CA SER A 217 12.44 6.22 -1.54
C SER A 217 13.43 6.50 -2.67
N LEU A 218 14.63 7.01 -2.35
CA LEU A 218 15.67 7.26 -3.37
C LEU A 218 16.22 5.95 -3.96
N LEU A 219 16.41 4.92 -3.14
CA LEU A 219 16.86 3.60 -3.59
C LEU A 219 15.81 2.94 -4.49
N ASP A 220 14.53 3.02 -4.12
CA ASP A 220 13.44 2.48 -4.94
C ASP A 220 13.35 3.22 -6.29
N ALA A 221 13.36 4.56 -6.26
CA ALA A 221 13.34 5.38 -7.48
C ALA A 221 14.53 5.07 -8.40
N GLN A 222 15.73 4.86 -7.83
CA GLN A 222 16.92 4.46 -8.60
C GLN A 222 16.71 3.09 -9.27
N ALA A 223 16.13 2.12 -8.54
CA ALA A 223 15.87 0.79 -9.08
C ALA A 223 14.78 0.82 -10.17
N LEU A 224 13.70 1.60 -9.97
CA LEU A 224 12.65 1.83 -10.97
C LEU A 224 13.23 2.42 -12.25
N ALA A 225 14.06 3.48 -12.13
CA ALA A 225 14.74 4.11 -13.26
C ALA A 225 15.65 3.13 -14.02
N ALA A 226 16.44 2.33 -13.29
CA ALA A 226 17.35 1.34 -13.88
C ALA A 226 16.61 0.25 -14.67
N ASN A 227 15.37 -0.06 -14.28
CA ASN A 227 14.52 -1.05 -14.94
C ASN A 227 13.50 -0.45 -15.92
N HIS A 228 13.60 0.85 -16.22
CA HIS A 228 12.69 1.59 -17.12
C HIS A 228 11.21 1.53 -16.70
N VAL A 229 10.94 1.38 -15.41
CA VAL A 229 9.60 1.45 -14.84
C VAL A 229 9.19 2.91 -14.69
N PRO A 230 8.02 3.33 -15.18
CA PRO A 230 7.54 4.71 -14.96
C PRO A 230 7.35 5.00 -13.47
N PHE A 231 7.86 6.13 -13.01
CA PHE A 231 7.65 6.56 -11.63
C PHE A 231 7.59 8.09 -11.50
N GLU A 232 7.02 8.55 -10.40
CA GLU A 232 7.06 9.94 -9.97
C GLU A 232 7.49 9.97 -8.50
N LEU A 233 8.44 10.84 -8.14
CA LEU A 233 8.97 10.98 -6.79
C LEU A 233 8.91 12.44 -6.33
N HIS A 234 8.30 12.67 -5.16
CA HIS A 234 8.29 13.95 -4.46
C HIS A 234 9.03 13.83 -3.13
N VAL A 235 10.03 14.68 -2.93
CA VAL A 235 10.72 14.80 -1.64
C VAL A 235 10.47 16.22 -1.11
N PHE A 236 9.72 16.31 -0.03
CA PHE A 236 9.46 17.57 0.65
C PHE A 236 10.58 17.87 1.64
N PRO A 237 10.96 19.16 1.82
CA PRO A 237 12.13 19.48 2.64
C PRO A 237 11.92 19.21 4.12
N GLN A 238 10.69 19.38 4.65
CA GLN A 238 10.36 19.32 6.06
C GLN A 238 9.25 18.33 6.34
N GLY A 239 9.21 17.83 7.56
CA GLY A 239 8.15 16.95 8.08
C GLY A 239 8.72 15.71 8.74
N GLU A 240 8.11 15.35 9.86
CA GLU A 240 8.41 14.11 10.56
C GLU A 240 7.79 12.89 9.88
N HIS A 241 8.11 11.69 10.35
CA HIS A 241 7.52 10.46 9.86
C HIS A 241 6.01 10.35 10.15
N GLY A 242 5.25 9.79 9.20
CA GLY A 242 3.85 9.44 9.45
C GLY A 242 2.87 10.59 9.27
N LEU A 243 3.14 11.54 8.39
CA LEU A 243 2.29 12.70 8.12
C LEU A 243 0.91 12.36 7.54
N SER A 244 0.76 11.21 6.87
CA SER A 244 -0.50 10.78 6.27
C SER A 244 -1.06 11.83 5.31
N THR A 245 -2.29 12.31 5.51
CA THR A 245 -2.90 13.36 4.69
C THR A 245 -2.36 14.76 4.98
N SER A 246 -1.65 14.93 6.10
CA SER A 246 -1.11 16.23 6.56
C SER A 246 -2.16 17.33 6.58
N ASP A 247 -3.39 16.99 6.95
CA ASP A 247 -4.53 17.90 7.08
C ASP A 247 -5.15 17.82 8.48
N ARG A 248 -6.26 18.52 8.70
CA ARG A 248 -6.94 18.58 10.00
C ARG A 248 -7.33 17.22 10.58
N GLN A 249 -7.43 16.16 9.77
CA GLN A 249 -7.81 14.83 10.23
C GLN A 249 -6.63 14.08 10.87
N THR A 250 -5.40 14.41 10.47
CA THR A 250 -4.21 13.60 10.80
C THR A 250 -3.12 14.35 11.56
N ILE A 251 -3.17 15.67 11.64
CA ILE A 251 -2.23 16.48 12.43
C ILE A 251 -2.54 16.42 13.93
N HIS A 252 -1.50 16.33 14.77
CA HIS A 252 -1.64 16.33 16.22
C HIS A 252 -1.91 17.73 16.77
N ASN A 253 -1.23 18.76 16.24
CA ASN A 253 -1.32 20.15 16.67
C ASN A 253 -1.50 21.08 15.47
N ALA A 254 -2.27 22.14 15.64
CA ALA A 254 -2.55 23.11 14.57
C ALA A 254 -1.29 23.85 14.03
N GLY A 255 -0.15 23.76 14.73
CA GLY A 255 1.14 24.32 14.30
C GLY A 255 2.00 23.37 13.47
N GLU A 256 1.59 22.10 13.32
CA GLU A 256 2.32 21.07 12.60
C GLU A 256 1.89 20.96 11.12
N VAL A 257 1.03 21.85 10.62
CA VAL A 257 0.69 21.92 9.20
C VAL A 257 1.88 22.50 8.46
N HIS A 258 2.72 21.62 7.93
CA HIS A 258 3.74 22.03 6.98
C HIS A 258 3.06 22.43 5.67
N GLN A 259 3.31 23.64 5.21
CA GLN A 259 2.57 24.32 4.14
C GLN A 259 2.53 23.53 2.80
N TYR A 260 3.36 22.52 2.66
CA TYR A 260 3.54 21.78 1.39
C TYR A 260 3.17 20.29 1.45
N ASP A 261 3.04 19.70 2.63
CA ASP A 261 2.98 18.23 2.74
C ASP A 261 1.68 17.63 2.22
N HIS A 262 0.57 18.36 2.28
CA HIS A 262 -0.72 17.93 1.71
C HIS A 262 -0.74 17.95 0.17
N ILE A 263 0.21 18.64 -0.47
CA ILE A 263 0.30 18.75 -1.93
C ILE A 263 0.47 17.38 -2.60
N TRP A 264 1.06 16.40 -1.90
CA TRP A 264 1.20 15.06 -2.43
C TRP A 264 -0.15 14.45 -2.85
N LEU A 265 -1.23 14.78 -2.16
CA LEU A 265 -2.59 14.31 -2.51
C LEU A 265 -3.01 14.78 -3.90
N ASP A 266 -2.78 16.04 -4.23
CA ASP A 266 -3.10 16.59 -5.55
C ASP A 266 -2.17 16.02 -6.63
N CYS A 267 -0.88 15.85 -6.32
CA CYS A 267 0.08 15.22 -7.21
C CYS A 267 -0.32 13.78 -7.53
N VAL A 268 -0.59 12.96 -6.53
CA VAL A 268 -0.96 11.54 -6.74
C VAL A 268 -2.29 11.39 -7.46
N LYS A 269 -3.28 12.24 -7.19
CA LYS A 269 -4.56 12.24 -7.92
C LYS A 269 -4.35 12.53 -9.40
N SER A 270 -3.55 13.55 -9.71
CA SER A 270 -3.19 13.91 -11.09
C SER A 270 -2.43 12.78 -11.78
N TRP A 271 -1.45 12.19 -11.10
CA TRP A 271 -0.67 11.07 -11.60
C TRP A 271 -1.52 9.83 -11.86
N LEU A 272 -2.44 9.48 -10.95
CA LEU A 272 -3.36 8.35 -11.11
C LEU A 272 -4.32 8.54 -12.29
N ASN A 273 -4.79 9.77 -12.55
CA ASN A 273 -5.62 10.05 -13.70
C ASN A 273 -4.91 9.76 -15.03
N VAL A 274 -3.63 10.09 -15.13
CA VAL A 274 -2.81 9.81 -16.32
C VAL A 274 -2.47 8.32 -16.40
N THR A 275 -2.01 7.72 -15.29
CA THR A 275 -1.52 6.33 -15.24
C THR A 275 -2.63 5.33 -15.50
N LEU A 276 -3.83 5.56 -14.96
CA LEU A 276 -5.00 4.69 -15.13
C LEU A 276 -5.86 5.08 -16.34
N LYS A 277 -5.46 6.07 -17.13
CA LYS A 277 -6.19 6.56 -18.31
C LYS A 277 -7.65 6.90 -17.99
N ARG A 278 -7.83 7.73 -16.97
CA ARG A 278 -9.15 8.12 -16.44
C ARG A 278 -9.65 9.40 -17.08
#